data_7cd2b12c8688a42772d389182c1152b2
#
_entry.id   7cd2b12c8688a42772d389182c1152b2
#
_cell.length_a   1.000
_cell.length_b   1.000
_cell.length_c   1.000
_cell.angle_alpha   90.00
_cell.angle_beta   90.00
_cell.angle_gamma   90.00
#
_symmetry.space_group_name_H-M   'P 1'
#
loop_
_entity.id
_entity.type
_entity.pdbx_description
1 polymer ?
#
loop_
_entity_poly.entity_id
_entity_poly.type
_entity_poly.pdbx_seq_one_letter_code
_entity_poly.pdbx_strand_id
1 'polypeptide(L)'
;MPVNYGSLPFAEALAFFRAKLNLPTQRWDDLLGAAHDRAFVVAGAMQADLLADLRAAVDRAIADGTTFETFRKDFERIVAERGWTGWTGEDSQGRRAWRARTIYDTNLFTSYAAGRHRQMQEVAERRPYWRYRHSDASVVPRPEHLAWDGLILRHDDPWWSTHYPPCGWGCKCFVETLAERDLEKQGLTVTSTADIPYNRTVTRVNPATGEEYTVPEGVDRGWDYQPGATQNAELVELLKQKRPAWGPIVGRAVLDFLEPVIAADLLAELAAALGLSGAASA
;
A
#
# COMPACT_ATOMS: atom_id res chain seq x y z
N MET A 1 -11.21 -22.04 -18.17
CA MET A 1 -12.39 -21.27 -17.79
C MET A 1 -11.99 -20.42 -16.61
N PRO A 2 -12.23 -19.09 -16.60
CA PRO A 2 -12.04 -18.32 -15.38
C PRO A 2 -13.00 -18.92 -14.34
N VAL A 3 -12.46 -19.29 -13.19
CA VAL A 3 -13.27 -19.71 -12.05
C VAL A 3 -14.00 -18.45 -11.59
N ASN A 4 -15.20 -18.28 -12.10
CA ASN A 4 -16.14 -17.30 -11.59
C ASN A 4 -16.72 -17.91 -10.29
N TYR A 5 -15.94 -17.84 -9.22
CA TYR A 5 -16.57 -17.81 -7.92
C TYR A 5 -17.39 -16.55 -7.97
N GLY A 6 -18.71 -16.62 -7.85
CA GLY A 6 -19.59 -15.49 -7.65
C GLY A 6 -19.09 -14.71 -6.42
N SER A 7 -17.94 -14.11 -6.56
CA SER A 7 -17.19 -13.50 -5.50
C SER A 7 -17.82 -12.16 -5.25
N LEU A 8 -18.48 -12.06 -4.14
CA LEU A 8 -18.65 -10.78 -3.48
C LEU A 8 -17.30 -10.06 -3.52
N PRO A 9 -17.27 -8.78 -3.88
CA PRO A 9 -16.04 -8.00 -3.84
C PRO A 9 -15.40 -8.17 -2.45
N PHE A 10 -14.07 -8.21 -2.38
CA PHE A 10 -13.37 -8.25 -1.11
C PHE A 10 -13.57 -6.90 -0.40
N ALA A 11 -14.61 -6.82 0.42
CA ALA A 11 -15.15 -5.57 0.96
C ALA A 11 -14.12 -4.77 1.75
N GLU A 12 -13.28 -5.44 2.55
CA GLU A 12 -12.26 -4.80 3.37
C GLU A 12 -11.13 -4.20 2.52
N ALA A 13 -10.72 -4.87 1.46
CA ALA A 13 -9.73 -4.35 0.52
C ALA A 13 -10.26 -3.14 -0.25
N LEU A 14 -11.53 -3.22 -0.67
CA LEU A 14 -12.19 -2.14 -1.39
C LEU A 14 -12.40 -0.91 -0.48
N ALA A 15 -12.85 -1.13 0.76
CA ALA A 15 -13.01 -0.07 1.75
C ALA A 15 -11.66 0.61 2.05
N PHE A 16 -10.59 -0.16 2.24
CA PHE A 16 -9.24 0.37 2.42
C PHE A 16 -8.81 1.24 1.24
N PHE A 17 -8.99 0.77 0.00
CA PHE A 17 -8.60 1.55 -1.18
C PHE A 17 -9.41 2.84 -1.31
N ARG A 18 -10.72 2.76 -1.10
CA ARG A 18 -11.64 3.90 -1.21
C ARG A 18 -11.44 4.96 -0.14
N ALA A 19 -10.86 4.60 1.00
CA ALA A 19 -10.49 5.55 2.06
C ALA A 19 -9.23 6.38 1.75
N LYS A 20 -8.49 6.07 0.67
CA LYS A 20 -7.28 6.81 0.31
C LYS A 20 -7.61 8.19 -0.29
N LEU A 21 -6.76 9.18 0.00
CA LEU A 21 -6.77 10.49 -0.61
C LEU A 21 -5.97 10.50 -1.92
N ASN A 22 -6.43 11.22 -2.93
CA ASN A 22 -5.62 11.50 -4.12
C ASN A 22 -4.56 12.54 -3.80
N LEU A 23 -3.29 12.16 -3.78
CA LEU A 23 -2.18 13.09 -3.55
C LEU A 23 -1.27 13.17 -4.78
N PRO A 24 -1.15 14.33 -5.43
CA PRO A 24 -0.18 14.53 -6.50
C PRO A 24 1.25 14.38 -5.97
N THR A 25 2.08 13.61 -6.68
CA THR A 25 3.50 13.44 -6.37
C THR A 25 4.33 13.52 -7.65
N GLN A 26 5.51 14.11 -7.59
CA GLN A 26 6.43 14.15 -8.72
C GLN A 26 7.23 12.86 -8.81
N ARG A 27 7.67 12.35 -7.67
CA ARG A 27 8.53 11.17 -7.55
C ARG A 27 7.82 10.07 -6.80
N TRP A 28 8.27 8.85 -7.01
CA TRP A 28 7.75 7.67 -6.30
C TRP A 28 8.10 7.68 -4.79
N ASP A 29 9.19 8.36 -4.42
CA ASP A 29 9.70 8.47 -3.06
C ASP A 29 9.30 9.77 -2.34
N ASP A 30 8.42 10.58 -2.94
CA ASP A 30 7.77 11.70 -2.25
C ASP A 30 6.86 11.26 -1.10
N LEU A 31 6.44 10.00 -1.12
CA LEU A 31 5.63 9.36 -0.10
C LEU A 31 6.19 7.96 0.13
N LEU A 32 6.44 7.57 1.37
CA LEU A 32 7.03 6.29 1.73
C LEU A 32 6.25 5.60 2.87
N GLY A 33 6.37 4.28 2.94
CA GLY A 33 5.90 3.48 4.06
C GLY A 33 4.39 3.62 4.32
N ALA A 34 4.02 3.70 5.58
CA ALA A 34 2.65 3.73 6.07
C ALA A 34 1.79 4.87 5.50
N ALA A 35 2.40 5.94 5.00
CA ALA A 35 1.69 7.02 4.33
C ALA A 35 0.90 6.55 3.09
N HIS A 36 1.35 5.47 2.45
CA HIS A 36 0.60 4.83 1.35
C HIS A 36 -0.71 4.19 1.78
N ASP A 37 -0.92 3.92 3.06
CA ASP A 37 -2.22 3.43 3.56
C ASP A 37 -3.33 4.46 3.37
N ARG A 38 -2.98 5.75 3.38
CA ARG A 38 -3.94 6.85 3.34
C ARG A 38 -3.90 7.65 2.04
N ALA A 39 -2.94 7.37 1.16
CA ALA A 39 -2.78 8.12 -0.08
C ALA A 39 -2.76 7.22 -1.31
N PHE A 40 -3.52 7.62 -2.32
CA PHE A 40 -3.38 7.14 -3.69
C PHE A 40 -2.48 8.11 -4.44
N VAL A 41 -1.35 7.60 -4.90
CA VAL A 41 -0.34 8.38 -5.60
C VAL A 41 0.09 7.66 -6.88
N VAL A 42 0.35 8.43 -7.92
CA VAL A 42 1.03 7.98 -9.14
C VAL A 42 2.09 9.02 -9.47
N ALA A 43 3.35 8.66 -9.31
CA ALA A 43 4.47 9.60 -9.51
C ALA A 43 4.39 10.29 -10.88
N GLY A 44 4.47 11.62 -10.90
CA GLY A 44 4.33 12.44 -12.10
C GLY A 44 2.90 12.73 -12.53
N ALA A 45 1.88 12.13 -11.92
CA ALA A 45 0.48 12.45 -12.19
C ALA A 45 0.05 13.68 -11.35
N MET A 46 0.43 14.86 -11.82
CA MET A 46 0.21 16.12 -11.11
C MET A 46 -1.18 16.72 -11.30
N GLN A 47 -1.89 16.33 -12.37
CA GLN A 47 -3.23 16.81 -12.66
C GLN A 47 -4.27 16.03 -11.84
N ALA A 48 -5.18 16.75 -11.18
CA ALA A 48 -6.20 16.13 -10.33
C ALA A 48 -7.11 15.16 -11.10
N ASP A 49 -7.55 15.54 -12.30
CA ASP A 49 -8.41 14.73 -13.14
C ASP A 49 -7.71 13.46 -13.64
N LEU A 50 -6.42 13.56 -14.02
CA LEU A 50 -5.62 12.39 -14.40
C LEU A 50 -5.51 11.41 -13.23
N LEU A 51 -5.18 11.91 -12.03
CA LEU A 51 -5.05 11.08 -10.85
C LEU A 51 -6.38 10.43 -10.46
N ALA A 52 -7.50 11.17 -10.59
CA ALA A 52 -8.84 10.67 -10.34
C ALA A 52 -9.23 9.53 -11.32
N ASP A 53 -8.94 9.70 -12.61
CA ASP A 53 -9.23 8.68 -13.63
C ASP A 53 -8.39 7.40 -13.41
N LEU A 54 -7.10 7.56 -13.10
CA LEU A 54 -6.23 6.43 -12.75
C LEU A 54 -6.73 5.69 -11.51
N ARG A 55 -7.16 6.45 -10.48
CA ARG A 55 -7.78 5.86 -9.29
C ARG A 55 -9.05 5.08 -9.61
N ALA A 56 -9.94 5.65 -10.44
CA ALA A 56 -11.17 4.99 -10.83
C ALA A 56 -10.91 3.68 -11.60
N ALA A 57 -9.86 3.63 -12.42
CA ALA A 57 -9.46 2.41 -13.10
C ALA A 57 -8.95 1.34 -12.12
N VAL A 58 -8.19 1.72 -11.09
CA VAL A 58 -7.75 0.81 -10.02
C VAL A 58 -8.93 0.37 -9.16
N ASP A 59 -9.86 1.27 -8.81
CA ASP A 59 -11.08 0.92 -8.05
C ASP A 59 -11.87 -0.18 -8.75
N ARG A 60 -12.09 -0.07 -10.07
CA ARG A 60 -12.74 -1.12 -10.86
C ARG A 60 -11.95 -2.44 -10.84
N ALA A 61 -10.62 -2.37 -10.84
CA ALA A 61 -9.81 -3.57 -10.77
C ALA A 61 -10.00 -4.33 -9.43
N ILE A 62 -10.13 -3.60 -8.33
CA ILE A 62 -10.37 -4.18 -6.99
C ILE A 62 -11.83 -4.63 -6.85
N ALA A 63 -12.78 -3.80 -7.27
CA ALA A 63 -14.21 -4.06 -7.10
C ALA A 63 -14.75 -5.17 -8.01
N ASP A 64 -14.36 -5.15 -9.28
CA ASP A 64 -14.95 -5.99 -10.33
C ASP A 64 -14.01 -7.12 -10.77
N GLY A 65 -12.79 -7.18 -10.21
CA GLY A 65 -11.77 -8.16 -10.65
C GLY A 65 -11.27 -7.90 -12.06
N THR A 66 -11.23 -6.65 -12.50
CA THR A 66 -10.75 -6.26 -13.84
C THR A 66 -9.33 -6.77 -14.07
N THR A 67 -9.11 -7.47 -15.18
CA THR A 67 -7.79 -8.02 -15.52
C THR A 67 -6.77 -6.92 -15.81
N PHE A 68 -5.49 -7.24 -15.66
CA PHE A 68 -4.43 -6.31 -16.04
C PHE A 68 -4.51 -5.84 -17.49
N GLU A 69 -4.89 -6.72 -18.40
CA GLU A 69 -5.00 -6.35 -19.83
C GLU A 69 -6.09 -5.29 -20.06
N THR A 70 -7.21 -5.39 -19.36
CA THR A 70 -8.27 -4.37 -19.39
C THR A 70 -7.80 -3.08 -18.75
N PHE A 71 -7.16 -3.16 -17.56
CA PHE A 71 -6.58 -1.99 -16.91
C PHE A 71 -5.53 -1.29 -17.80
N ARG A 72 -4.68 -2.05 -18.49
CA ARG A 72 -3.67 -1.48 -19.41
C ARG A 72 -4.30 -0.68 -20.53
N LYS A 73 -5.41 -1.17 -21.12
CA LYS A 73 -6.17 -0.42 -22.14
C LYS A 73 -6.77 0.87 -21.57
N ASP A 74 -7.35 0.81 -20.37
CA ASP A 74 -7.84 2.00 -19.68
C ASP A 74 -6.71 3.00 -19.40
N PHE A 75 -5.56 2.53 -18.92
CA PHE A 75 -4.38 3.35 -18.66
C PHE A 75 -3.94 4.10 -19.94
N GLU A 76 -3.81 3.41 -21.08
CA GLU A 76 -3.41 4.03 -22.34
C GLU A 76 -4.43 5.07 -22.82
N ARG A 77 -5.72 4.78 -22.68
CA ARG A 77 -6.79 5.72 -22.99
C ARG A 77 -6.74 6.97 -22.11
N ILE A 78 -6.62 6.80 -20.79
CA ILE A 78 -6.53 7.91 -19.82
C ILE A 78 -5.31 8.79 -20.13
N VAL A 79 -4.15 8.19 -20.38
CA VAL A 79 -2.92 8.93 -20.77
C VAL A 79 -3.15 9.79 -21.98
N ALA A 80 -3.79 9.24 -23.02
CA ALA A 80 -4.08 9.96 -24.28
C ALA A 80 -5.12 11.09 -24.07
N GLU A 81 -6.23 10.80 -23.38
CA GLU A 81 -7.32 11.76 -23.13
C GLU A 81 -6.88 12.94 -22.25
N ARG A 82 -5.99 12.70 -21.27
CA ARG A 82 -5.47 13.72 -20.38
C ARG A 82 -4.17 14.39 -20.85
N GLY A 83 -3.63 13.95 -21.99
CA GLY A 83 -2.39 14.50 -22.54
C GLY A 83 -1.21 14.37 -21.59
N TRP A 84 -1.15 13.29 -20.82
CA TRP A 84 -0.05 13.08 -19.87
C TRP A 84 1.21 12.68 -20.60
N THR A 85 2.25 13.52 -20.48
CA THR A 85 3.56 13.37 -21.13
C THR A 85 4.70 13.59 -20.13
N GLY A 86 5.92 13.17 -20.49
CA GLY A 86 7.12 13.37 -19.67
C GLY A 86 7.23 12.42 -18.46
N TRP A 87 6.42 11.37 -18.41
CA TRP A 87 6.45 10.42 -17.29
C TRP A 87 7.43 9.25 -17.53
N THR A 88 7.92 8.71 -16.44
CA THR A 88 8.87 7.58 -16.48
C THR A 88 8.24 6.35 -17.13
N GLY A 89 8.75 5.94 -18.28
CA GLY A 89 8.28 4.78 -19.03
C GLY A 89 7.45 5.11 -20.27
N GLU A 90 7.28 6.39 -20.61
CA GLU A 90 6.53 6.84 -21.78
C GLU A 90 7.16 6.42 -23.12
N ASP A 91 8.47 6.30 -23.15
CA ASP A 91 9.34 6.23 -24.34
C ASP A 91 9.24 4.91 -25.11
N SER A 92 8.69 3.85 -24.55
CA SER A 92 8.54 2.57 -25.22
C SER A 92 7.33 1.77 -24.75
N GLN A 93 6.79 0.92 -25.64
CA GLN A 93 5.63 0.09 -25.31
C GLN A 93 5.90 -0.82 -24.10
N GLY A 94 7.09 -1.40 -23.98
CA GLY A 94 7.46 -2.27 -22.86
C GLY A 94 7.51 -1.52 -21.54
N ARG A 95 8.06 -0.30 -21.52
CA ARG A 95 8.14 0.54 -20.32
C ARG A 95 6.77 1.11 -19.93
N ARG A 96 5.93 1.44 -20.89
CA ARG A 96 4.53 1.82 -20.66
C ARG A 96 3.75 0.67 -20.01
N ALA A 97 3.89 -0.55 -20.52
CA ALA A 97 3.29 -1.75 -19.94
C ALA A 97 3.82 -2.03 -18.52
N TRP A 98 5.13 -1.86 -18.30
CA TRP A 98 5.73 -1.94 -16.97
C TRP A 98 5.13 -0.91 -16.01
N ARG A 99 4.98 0.34 -16.44
CA ARG A 99 4.39 1.41 -15.61
C ARG A 99 2.95 1.09 -15.23
N ALA A 100 2.13 0.70 -16.20
CA ALA A 100 0.75 0.28 -15.95
C ALA A 100 0.70 -0.90 -14.98
N ARG A 101 1.60 -1.90 -15.14
CA ARG A 101 1.71 -3.05 -14.25
C ARG A 101 2.07 -2.64 -12.83
N THR A 102 3.02 -1.73 -12.68
CA THR A 102 3.44 -1.22 -11.36
C THR A 102 2.27 -0.56 -10.64
N ILE A 103 1.50 0.29 -11.30
CA ILE A 103 0.33 0.95 -10.71
C ILE A 103 -0.73 -0.10 -10.32
N TYR A 104 -1.05 -1.02 -11.23
CA TYR A 104 -2.04 -2.06 -11.03
C TYR A 104 -1.66 -2.99 -9.87
N ASP A 105 -0.51 -3.66 -9.95
CA ASP A 105 -0.09 -4.67 -8.96
C ASP A 105 0.10 -4.04 -7.58
N THR A 106 0.77 -2.89 -7.47
CA THR A 106 1.00 -2.22 -6.19
C THR A 106 -0.31 -1.96 -5.45
N ASN A 107 -1.28 -1.36 -6.13
CA ASN A 107 -2.54 -1.01 -5.47
C ASN A 107 -3.41 -2.24 -5.16
N LEU A 108 -3.44 -3.23 -6.06
CA LEU A 108 -4.18 -4.48 -5.80
C LEU A 108 -3.60 -5.23 -4.59
N PHE A 109 -2.27 -5.48 -4.61
CA PHE A 109 -1.66 -6.31 -3.56
C PHE A 109 -1.64 -5.61 -2.20
N THR A 110 -1.39 -4.29 -2.14
CA THR A 110 -1.48 -3.55 -0.87
C THR A 110 -2.90 -3.51 -0.33
N SER A 111 -3.90 -3.29 -1.17
CA SER A 111 -5.31 -3.29 -0.74
C SER A 111 -5.77 -4.67 -0.28
N TYR A 112 -5.38 -5.72 -1.01
CA TYR A 112 -5.65 -7.10 -0.61
C TYR A 112 -4.97 -7.42 0.73
N ALA A 113 -3.69 -7.07 0.89
CA ALA A 113 -2.94 -7.28 2.13
C ALA A 113 -3.57 -6.57 3.32
N ALA A 114 -3.98 -5.30 3.15
CA ALA A 114 -4.67 -4.53 4.19
C ALA A 114 -6.03 -5.16 4.59
N GLY A 115 -6.82 -5.59 3.60
CA GLY A 115 -8.08 -6.28 3.88
C GLY A 115 -7.86 -7.61 4.60
N ARG A 116 -6.85 -8.39 4.19
CA ARG A 116 -6.47 -9.64 4.87
C ARG A 116 -5.96 -9.38 6.28
N HIS A 117 -5.13 -8.38 6.48
CA HIS A 117 -4.67 -7.97 7.81
C HIS A 117 -5.86 -7.71 8.74
N ARG A 118 -6.84 -6.91 8.31
CA ARG A 118 -8.04 -6.65 9.09
C ARG A 118 -8.79 -7.94 9.47
N GLN A 119 -9.09 -8.82 8.51
CA GLN A 119 -9.75 -10.10 8.78
C GLN A 119 -8.94 -10.98 9.74
N MET A 120 -7.62 -10.98 9.60
CA MET A 120 -6.73 -11.77 10.44
C MET A 120 -6.71 -11.25 11.88
N GLN A 121 -6.78 -9.93 12.09
CA GLN A 121 -6.90 -9.32 13.41
C GLN A 121 -8.23 -9.67 14.10
N GLU A 122 -9.35 -9.72 13.36
CA GLU A 122 -10.66 -10.11 13.90
C GLU A 122 -10.69 -11.56 14.44
N VAL A 123 -9.79 -12.41 14.00
CA VAL A 123 -9.69 -13.81 14.45
C VAL A 123 -8.44 -14.10 15.28
N ALA A 124 -7.65 -13.10 15.63
CA ALA A 124 -6.33 -13.27 16.26
C ALA A 124 -6.36 -14.03 17.58
N GLU A 125 -7.40 -13.85 18.41
CA GLU A 125 -7.58 -14.63 19.66
C GLU A 125 -7.70 -16.14 19.42
N ARG A 126 -8.35 -16.54 18.31
CA ARG A 126 -8.58 -17.95 17.98
C ARG A 126 -7.51 -18.53 17.07
N ARG A 127 -6.80 -17.67 16.34
CA ARG A 127 -5.75 -17.99 15.37
C ARG A 127 -4.54 -17.07 15.59
N PRO A 128 -3.83 -17.25 16.73
CA PRO A 128 -2.82 -16.27 17.17
C PRO A 128 -1.50 -16.35 16.40
N TYR A 129 -1.31 -17.37 15.56
CA TYR A 129 -0.09 -17.54 14.83
C TYR A 129 -0.29 -17.15 13.37
N TRP A 130 0.67 -16.42 12.82
CA TRP A 130 0.74 -16.03 11.42
C TRP A 130 1.92 -16.72 10.76
N ARG A 131 1.68 -17.24 9.55
CA ARG A 131 2.71 -17.88 8.73
C ARG A 131 2.97 -17.08 7.49
N TYR A 132 4.24 -16.69 7.25
CA TYR A 132 4.67 -16.06 6.02
C TYR A 132 4.64 -17.08 4.88
N ARG A 133 4.14 -16.68 3.72
CA ARG A 133 4.10 -17.52 2.53
C ARG A 133 4.70 -16.79 1.34
N HIS A 134 5.73 -17.41 0.77
CA HIS A 134 6.23 -17.02 -0.54
C HIS A 134 5.21 -17.40 -1.61
N SER A 135 5.12 -16.58 -2.68
CA SER A 135 4.23 -16.85 -3.81
C SER A 135 5.04 -17.17 -5.05
N ASP A 136 4.81 -18.34 -5.63
CA ASP A 136 5.40 -18.77 -6.91
C ASP A 136 4.98 -17.90 -8.11
N ALA A 137 3.98 -17.05 -7.92
CA ALA A 137 3.57 -16.03 -8.91
C ALA A 137 4.55 -14.84 -9.01
N SER A 138 5.59 -14.77 -8.15
CA SER A 138 6.68 -13.81 -8.27
C SER A 138 7.58 -14.19 -9.45
N VAL A 139 7.71 -13.27 -10.43
CA VAL A 139 8.52 -13.50 -11.64
C VAL A 139 10.02 -13.60 -11.29
N VAL A 140 10.47 -12.82 -10.31
CA VAL A 140 11.83 -12.82 -9.80
C VAL A 140 11.76 -12.99 -8.28
N PRO A 141 11.88 -14.23 -7.77
CA PRO A 141 11.88 -14.50 -6.34
C PRO A 141 13.10 -13.86 -5.67
N ARG A 142 12.89 -13.24 -4.51
CA ARG A 142 13.98 -12.74 -3.68
C ARG A 142 14.46 -13.84 -2.73
N PRO A 143 15.78 -14.02 -2.55
CA PRO A 143 16.31 -15.04 -1.65
C PRO A 143 15.77 -14.93 -0.22
N GLU A 144 15.64 -13.71 0.28
CA GLU A 144 15.11 -13.42 1.60
C GLU A 144 13.65 -13.89 1.73
N HIS A 145 12.81 -13.59 0.75
CA HIS A 145 11.40 -14.00 0.75
C HIS A 145 11.22 -15.51 0.63
N LEU A 146 12.11 -16.17 -0.10
CA LEU A 146 12.16 -17.64 -0.14
C LEU A 146 12.55 -18.23 1.23
N ALA A 147 13.53 -17.61 1.90
CA ALA A 147 13.98 -18.06 3.21
C ALA A 147 12.93 -17.79 4.31
N TRP A 148 12.03 -16.84 4.12
CA TRP A 148 10.94 -16.56 5.05
C TRP A 148 9.71 -17.45 4.80
N ASP A 149 9.64 -18.21 3.72
CA ASP A 149 8.50 -19.09 3.49
C ASP A 149 8.40 -20.15 4.59
N GLY A 150 7.23 -20.23 5.21
CA GLY A 150 6.98 -21.13 6.33
C GLY A 150 7.31 -20.57 7.72
N LEU A 151 7.91 -19.37 7.85
CA LEU A 151 8.09 -18.72 9.17
C LEU A 151 6.76 -18.56 9.87
N ILE A 152 6.68 -18.98 11.13
CA ILE A 152 5.50 -18.89 11.98
C ILE A 152 5.83 -18.06 13.21
N LEU A 153 5.14 -16.93 13.35
CA LEU A 153 5.27 -16.02 14.50
C LEU A 153 3.89 -15.72 15.10
N ARG A 154 3.86 -15.23 16.32
CA ARG A 154 2.61 -14.68 16.86
C ARG A 154 2.17 -13.46 16.03
N HIS A 155 0.87 -13.20 15.97
CA HIS A 155 0.30 -12.06 15.24
C HIS A 155 0.77 -10.70 15.75
N ASP A 156 1.17 -10.62 17.01
CA ASP A 156 1.66 -9.43 17.72
C ASP A 156 3.20 -9.33 17.74
N ASP A 157 3.91 -10.19 17.02
CA ASP A 157 5.36 -10.13 16.92
C ASP A 157 5.79 -8.86 16.17
N PRO A 158 6.73 -8.06 16.71
CA PRO A 158 7.21 -6.82 16.12
C PRO A 158 7.75 -6.96 14.69
N TRP A 159 8.22 -8.15 14.31
CA TRP A 159 8.71 -8.43 12.98
C TRP A 159 7.69 -8.10 11.89
N TRP A 160 6.40 -8.33 12.14
CA TRP A 160 5.32 -8.03 11.21
C TRP A 160 5.19 -6.55 10.89
N SER A 161 5.60 -5.66 11.80
CA SER A 161 5.49 -4.21 11.57
C SER A 161 6.26 -3.72 10.35
N THR A 162 7.32 -4.44 9.94
CA THR A 162 8.20 -4.08 8.84
C THR A 162 8.31 -5.14 7.74
N HIS A 163 7.86 -6.37 7.99
CA HIS A 163 7.99 -7.51 7.08
C HIS A 163 6.64 -8.12 6.65
N TYR A 164 5.52 -7.46 6.95
CA TYR A 164 4.22 -7.91 6.48
C TYR A 164 4.11 -7.65 4.97
N PRO A 165 3.87 -8.70 4.12
CA PRO A 165 3.87 -8.52 2.68
C PRO A 165 2.69 -7.63 2.18
N PRO A 166 2.91 -6.93 1.06
CA PRO A 166 4.08 -6.99 0.17
C PRO A 166 5.27 -6.20 0.71
N CYS A 167 6.47 -6.82 0.67
CA CYS A 167 7.72 -6.25 1.17
C CYS A 167 8.56 -5.56 0.08
N GLY A 168 7.98 -5.28 -1.09
CA GLY A 168 8.68 -4.63 -2.20
C GLY A 168 7.91 -4.64 -3.50
N TRP A 169 8.46 -3.98 -4.50
CA TRP A 169 7.87 -3.90 -5.83
C TRP A 169 7.68 -5.29 -6.46
N GLY A 170 6.45 -5.59 -6.88
CA GLY A 170 6.09 -6.87 -7.48
C GLY A 170 6.07 -8.06 -6.51
N CYS A 171 6.24 -7.84 -5.21
CA CYS A 171 6.07 -8.88 -4.20
C CYS A 171 4.62 -9.37 -4.18
N LYS A 172 4.45 -10.70 -4.17
CA LYS A 172 3.15 -11.39 -4.12
C LYS A 172 3.04 -12.35 -2.95
N CYS A 173 3.98 -12.26 -2.01
CA CYS A 173 3.93 -13.02 -0.77
C CYS A 173 2.70 -12.63 0.05
N PHE A 174 2.29 -13.49 0.95
CA PHE A 174 1.10 -13.29 1.76
C PHE A 174 1.28 -13.93 3.14
N VAL A 175 0.30 -13.70 4.01
CA VAL A 175 0.27 -14.26 5.36
C VAL A 175 -1.00 -15.09 5.53
N GLU A 176 -0.89 -16.22 6.21
CA GLU A 176 -2.01 -17.04 6.62
C GLU A 176 -2.05 -17.22 8.13
N THR A 177 -3.24 -17.40 8.69
CA THR A 177 -3.41 -17.59 10.15
C THR A 177 -3.44 -19.06 10.51
N LEU A 178 -2.91 -19.41 11.68
CA LEU A 178 -2.92 -20.74 12.27
C LEU A 178 -3.46 -20.68 13.71
N ALA A 179 -4.28 -21.68 14.07
CA ALA A 179 -4.64 -21.94 15.45
C ALA A 179 -3.63 -22.91 16.09
N GLU A 180 -3.60 -23.02 17.42
CA GLU A 180 -2.76 -23.98 18.15
C GLU A 180 -2.91 -25.39 17.62
N ARG A 181 -4.15 -25.85 17.45
CA ARG A 181 -4.47 -27.16 16.90
C ARG A 181 -3.92 -27.41 15.48
N ASP A 182 -3.72 -26.33 14.70
CA ASP A 182 -3.18 -26.42 13.33
C ASP A 182 -1.67 -26.69 13.41
N LEU A 183 -0.98 -26.10 14.40
CA LEU A 183 0.43 -26.38 14.69
C LEU A 183 0.61 -27.84 15.10
N GLU A 184 -0.15 -28.30 16.08
CA GLU A 184 -0.10 -29.68 16.57
C GLU A 184 -0.38 -30.68 15.45
N LYS A 185 -1.47 -30.48 14.69
CA LYS A 185 -1.89 -31.39 13.62
C LYS A 185 -0.88 -31.50 12.49
N GLN A 186 -0.17 -30.40 12.18
CA GLN A 186 0.79 -30.33 11.07
C GLN A 186 2.24 -30.53 11.54
N GLY A 187 2.49 -30.69 12.86
CA GLY A 187 3.84 -30.81 13.40
C GLY A 187 4.68 -29.54 13.19
N LEU A 188 4.02 -28.36 13.22
CA LEU A 188 4.66 -27.08 12.98
C LEU A 188 5.13 -26.47 14.32
N THR A 189 6.20 -25.69 14.26
CA THR A 189 6.76 -24.99 15.43
C THR A 189 6.78 -23.49 15.19
N VAL A 190 6.55 -22.73 16.24
CA VAL A 190 6.71 -21.26 16.22
C VAL A 190 8.19 -20.95 16.08
N THR A 191 8.53 -20.07 15.14
CA THR A 191 9.90 -19.66 14.89
C THR A 191 10.39 -18.73 16.00
N SER A 192 11.59 -18.99 16.52
CA SER A 192 12.24 -18.03 17.41
C SER A 192 12.71 -16.81 16.62
N THR A 193 12.58 -15.61 17.19
CA THR A 193 13.07 -14.36 16.57
C THR A 193 14.57 -14.43 16.24
N ALA A 194 15.36 -15.16 17.02
CA ALA A 194 16.79 -15.37 16.80
C ALA A 194 17.07 -16.25 15.55
N ASP A 195 16.11 -17.07 15.15
CA ASP A 195 16.25 -18.00 14.03
C ASP A 195 15.69 -17.45 12.70
N ILE A 196 15.16 -16.23 12.71
CA ILE A 196 14.64 -15.58 11.51
C ILE A 196 15.83 -15.24 10.58
N PRO A 197 15.89 -15.81 9.37
CA PRO A 197 16.96 -15.48 8.42
C PRO A 197 16.80 -14.04 7.91
N TYR A 198 17.93 -13.38 7.64
CA TYR A 198 17.98 -11.98 7.16
C TYR A 198 17.32 -10.97 8.10
N ASN A 199 17.21 -11.27 9.40
CA ASN A 199 16.61 -10.39 10.40
C ASN A 199 17.60 -9.30 10.87
N ARG A 200 18.00 -8.44 9.93
CA ARG A 200 18.91 -7.32 10.16
C ARG A 200 18.58 -6.15 9.25
N THR A 201 19.06 -4.96 9.60
CA THR A 201 18.97 -3.79 8.73
C THR A 201 20.19 -3.68 7.84
N VAL A 202 20.01 -3.14 6.64
CA VAL A 202 21.06 -2.85 5.66
C VAL A 202 20.99 -1.41 5.22
N THR A 203 22.16 -0.77 5.07
CA THR A 203 22.26 0.56 4.48
C THR A 203 22.42 0.44 2.96
N ARG A 204 21.66 1.23 2.24
CA ARG A 204 21.68 1.31 0.78
C ARG A 204 21.80 2.76 0.34
N VAL A 205 22.20 2.98 -0.90
CA VAL A 205 22.29 4.32 -1.49
C VAL A 205 21.22 4.45 -2.57
N ASN A 206 20.46 5.52 -2.56
CA ASN A 206 19.56 5.86 -3.65
C ASN A 206 20.38 6.26 -4.88
N PRO A 207 20.35 5.51 -5.98
CA PRO A 207 21.21 5.77 -7.13
C PRO A 207 20.86 7.08 -7.87
N ALA A 208 19.66 7.61 -7.66
CA ALA A 208 19.21 8.85 -8.30
C ALA A 208 19.64 10.11 -7.52
N THR A 209 19.78 10.01 -6.19
CA THR A 209 20.04 11.17 -5.32
C THR A 209 21.36 11.08 -4.57
N GLY A 210 21.97 9.89 -4.46
CA GLY A 210 23.13 9.64 -3.61
C GLY A 210 22.81 9.56 -2.11
N GLU A 211 21.54 9.66 -1.73
CA GLU A 211 21.09 9.61 -0.33
C GLU A 211 21.27 8.21 0.23
N GLU A 212 21.87 8.08 1.40
CA GLU A 212 21.92 6.85 2.16
C GLU A 212 20.60 6.66 2.92
N TYR A 213 20.10 5.43 2.93
CA TYR A 213 18.93 5.03 3.70
C TYR A 213 19.09 3.63 4.28
N THR A 214 18.42 3.35 5.39
CA THR A 214 18.45 2.05 6.06
C THR A 214 17.07 1.39 5.96
N VAL A 215 17.07 0.10 5.60
CA VAL A 215 15.86 -0.72 5.50
C VAL A 215 16.13 -2.11 6.07
N PRO A 216 15.10 -2.87 6.48
CA PRO A 216 15.27 -4.29 6.75
C PRO A 216 15.78 -5.02 5.51
N GLU A 217 16.67 -5.99 5.69
CA GLU A 217 17.16 -6.79 4.56
C GLU A 217 15.99 -7.55 3.92
N GLY A 218 15.93 -7.59 2.58
CA GLY A 218 14.82 -8.18 1.83
C GLY A 218 13.61 -7.26 1.65
N VAL A 219 13.59 -6.09 2.28
CA VAL A 219 12.49 -5.11 2.15
C VAL A 219 12.94 -3.93 1.29
N ASP A 220 12.14 -3.54 0.30
CA ASP A 220 12.43 -2.37 -0.52
C ASP A 220 12.15 -1.07 0.24
N ARG A 221 12.83 0.03 -0.12
CA ARG A 221 12.57 1.36 0.46
C ARG A 221 11.09 1.73 0.35
N GLY A 222 10.49 2.08 1.48
CA GLY A 222 9.08 2.46 1.58
C GLY A 222 8.09 1.28 1.63
N TRP A 223 8.59 0.05 1.78
CA TRP A 223 7.77 -1.14 1.97
C TRP A 223 7.91 -1.75 3.38
N ASP A 224 8.66 -1.10 4.23
CA ASP A 224 8.93 -1.46 5.63
C ASP A 224 7.78 -1.02 6.53
N TYR A 225 6.56 -1.39 6.18
CA TYR A 225 5.35 -1.11 6.96
C TYR A 225 4.32 -2.24 6.77
N GLN A 226 3.34 -2.26 7.64
CA GLN A 226 2.24 -3.21 7.60
C GLN A 226 1.01 -2.56 6.96
N PRO A 227 0.61 -2.94 5.73
CA PRO A 227 -0.57 -2.39 5.08
C PRO A 227 -1.84 -2.54 5.92
N GLY A 228 -2.57 -1.43 6.08
CA GLY A 228 -3.80 -1.37 6.86
C GLY A 228 -3.62 -1.16 8.35
N ALA A 229 -2.38 -1.04 8.85
CA ALA A 229 -2.11 -0.78 10.28
C ALA A 229 -2.10 0.72 10.63
N THR A 230 -2.02 1.61 9.63
CA THR A 230 -1.90 3.06 9.84
C THR A 230 -3.14 3.66 10.49
N GLN A 231 -2.94 4.41 11.56
CA GLN A 231 -3.99 5.13 12.27
C GLN A 231 -4.22 6.53 11.68
N ASN A 232 -5.36 7.16 12.02
CA ASN A 232 -5.70 8.48 11.52
C ASN A 232 -4.71 9.57 11.96
N ALA A 233 -4.09 9.44 13.14
CA ALA A 233 -3.06 10.37 13.61
C ALA A 233 -1.84 10.45 12.67
N GLU A 234 -1.42 9.31 12.11
CA GLU A 234 -0.32 9.26 11.12
C GLU A 234 -0.71 9.94 9.81
N LEU A 235 -1.99 9.87 9.41
CA LEU A 235 -2.50 10.66 8.29
C LEU A 235 -2.36 12.16 8.54
N VAL A 236 -2.72 12.63 9.72
CA VAL A 236 -2.59 14.06 10.10
C VAL A 236 -1.12 14.50 10.02
N GLU A 237 -0.19 13.71 10.52
CA GLU A 237 1.25 14.02 10.43
C GLU A 237 1.75 14.05 8.98
N LEU A 238 1.32 13.11 8.16
CA LEU A 238 1.62 13.12 6.72
C LEU A 238 1.13 14.40 6.04
N LEU A 239 -0.10 14.80 6.31
CA LEU A 239 -0.70 15.98 5.71
C LEU A 239 0.00 17.26 6.16
N LYS A 240 0.45 17.33 7.43
CA LYS A 240 1.28 18.44 7.94
C LYS A 240 2.61 18.55 7.18
N GLN A 241 3.27 17.44 6.87
CA GLN A 241 4.52 17.43 6.10
C GLN A 241 4.32 17.93 4.66
N LYS A 242 3.17 17.63 4.04
CA LYS A 242 2.85 18.05 2.66
C LYS A 242 2.34 19.51 2.57
N ARG A 243 1.97 20.10 3.69
CA ARG A 243 1.44 21.48 3.77
C ARG A 243 2.20 22.54 2.94
N PRO A 244 3.55 22.59 2.95
CA PRO A 244 4.26 23.64 2.24
C PRO A 244 4.00 23.68 0.73
N ALA A 245 3.57 22.53 0.15
CA ALA A 245 3.27 22.40 -1.26
C ALA A 245 1.80 22.71 -1.61
N TRP A 246 0.93 22.95 -0.62
CA TRP A 246 -0.51 23.15 -0.82
C TRP A 246 -0.93 24.59 -0.57
N GLY A 247 -1.64 25.16 -1.52
CA GLY A 247 -2.35 26.42 -1.27
C GLY A 247 -3.63 26.20 -0.43
N PRO A 248 -4.26 27.31 0.05
CA PRO A 248 -5.46 27.23 0.90
C PRO A 248 -6.63 26.45 0.29
N ILE A 249 -6.78 26.50 -1.04
CA ILE A 249 -7.85 25.81 -1.78
C ILE A 249 -7.70 24.29 -1.66
N VAL A 250 -6.47 23.77 -1.87
CA VAL A 250 -6.19 22.34 -1.76
C VAL A 250 -6.32 21.88 -0.31
N GLY A 251 -5.85 22.68 0.65
CA GLY A 251 -6.01 22.40 2.07
C GLY A 251 -7.47 22.27 2.49
N ARG A 252 -8.35 23.16 2.02
CA ARG A 252 -9.81 23.09 2.29
C ARG A 252 -10.42 21.82 1.69
N ALA A 253 -10.15 21.52 0.42
CA ALA A 253 -10.66 20.32 -0.24
C ALA A 253 -10.23 19.02 0.47
N VAL A 254 -9.03 19.00 1.05
CA VAL A 254 -8.55 17.87 1.87
C VAL A 254 -9.34 17.76 3.17
N LEU A 255 -9.60 18.88 3.87
CA LEU A 255 -10.40 18.87 5.11
C LEU A 255 -11.83 18.39 4.86
N ASP A 256 -12.50 18.93 3.84
CA ASP A 256 -13.86 18.55 3.48
C ASP A 256 -13.98 17.06 3.13
N PHE A 257 -12.95 16.51 2.51
CA PHE A 257 -12.88 15.09 2.22
C PHE A 257 -12.67 14.23 3.49
N LEU A 258 -11.93 14.73 4.46
CA LEU A 258 -11.57 14.00 5.68
C LEU A 258 -12.66 14.06 6.76
N GLU A 259 -13.50 15.10 6.76
CA GLU A 259 -14.54 15.29 7.77
C GLU A 259 -15.37 14.05 8.08
N PRO A 260 -15.86 13.29 7.09
CA PRO A 260 -16.61 12.05 7.36
C PRO A 260 -15.76 10.84 7.78
N VAL A 261 -14.43 10.95 7.80
CA VAL A 261 -13.51 9.80 7.89
C VAL A 261 -12.66 9.82 9.15
N ILE A 262 -12.35 11.00 9.69
CA ILE A 262 -11.50 11.16 10.87
C ILE A 262 -12.26 11.81 12.03
N ALA A 263 -11.76 11.58 13.25
CA ALA A 263 -12.33 12.18 14.45
C ALA A 263 -12.24 13.73 14.42
N ALA A 264 -13.23 14.40 14.99
CA ALA A 264 -13.35 15.85 14.93
C ALA A 264 -12.17 16.60 15.55
N ASP A 265 -11.54 16.05 16.58
CA ASP A 265 -10.34 16.60 17.22
C ASP A 265 -9.13 16.57 16.28
N LEU A 266 -8.93 15.45 15.56
CA LEU A 266 -7.88 15.32 14.56
C LEU A 266 -8.14 16.22 13.33
N LEU A 267 -9.41 16.37 12.93
CA LEU A 267 -9.77 17.29 11.86
C LEU A 267 -9.47 18.74 12.26
N ALA A 268 -9.79 19.13 13.50
CA ALA A 268 -9.49 20.47 14.03
C ALA A 268 -7.96 20.71 14.11
N GLU A 269 -7.19 19.72 14.53
CA GLU A 269 -5.73 19.79 14.57
C GLU A 269 -5.15 19.98 13.16
N LEU A 270 -5.66 19.24 12.17
CA LEU A 270 -5.24 19.37 10.78
C LEU A 270 -5.63 20.75 10.21
N ALA A 271 -6.84 21.22 10.49
CA ALA A 271 -7.30 22.56 10.07
C ALA A 271 -6.39 23.65 10.63
N ALA A 272 -6.03 23.58 11.92
CA ALA A 272 -5.08 24.48 12.55
C ALA A 272 -3.70 24.40 11.89
N ALA A 273 -3.20 23.19 11.66
CA ALA A 273 -1.92 22.97 10.99
C ALA A 273 -1.89 23.52 9.55
N LEU A 274 -3.01 23.50 8.83
CA LEU A 274 -3.15 24.06 7.50
C LEU A 274 -3.41 25.59 7.49
N GLY A 275 -3.53 26.20 8.67
CA GLY A 275 -3.84 27.64 8.80
C GLY A 275 -5.27 27.99 8.38
N LEU A 276 -6.18 27.03 8.44
CA LEU A 276 -7.59 27.13 8.04
C LEU A 276 -8.54 27.18 9.26
N SER A 277 -8.01 27.27 10.47
CA SER A 277 -8.75 27.45 11.71
C SER A 277 -9.38 28.83 11.74
N GLY A 278 -10.66 28.93 11.40
CA GLY A 278 -11.41 30.20 11.43
C GLY A 278 -12.64 30.28 10.52
N ALA A 279 -12.94 29.22 9.76
CA ALA A 279 -14.07 29.22 8.83
C ALA A 279 -15.09 28.08 9.10
N ALA A 280 -15.26 27.73 10.35
CA ALA A 280 -16.37 26.86 10.77
C ALA A 280 -17.40 27.78 11.48
N SER A 281 -18.21 28.50 10.71
CA SER A 281 -19.57 28.97 11.00
C SER A 281 -19.93 30.11 10.02
N ALA A 282 -20.55 29.75 8.92
CA ALA A 282 -21.52 30.57 8.22
C ALA A 282 -22.47 29.65 7.45
#